data_00f598007a8259417e0f57f33c278a49
#
_entry.id   00f598007a8259417e0f57f33c278a49
#
_cell.length_a   1.000
_cell.length_b   1.000
_cell.length_c   1.000
_cell.angle_alpha   90.00
_cell.angle_beta   90.00
_cell.angle_gamma   90.00
#
_symmetry.space_group_name_H-M   'P 1'
#
loop_
_entity.id
_entity.type
_entity.pdbx_description
1 polymer ?
#
loop_
_entity_poly.entity_id
_entity_poly.type
_entity_poly.pdbx_seq_one_letter_code
_entity_poly.pdbx_strand_id
1 'polypeptide(L)'
;MYQAPDILMMAYKTPVMQGQLSLLDEKERHIPGSVQYAIKRYERHPQWSLDDMGMLIYHYRKEDPSQNYLELRFCVAGNVYCRKDSVECNACKVSETPGCSERVDTVDVLSFRFLSVHLSQFGKPRKPESTLSQDILDFRHPSSFSKILSLCGRTRLLLEALLNHGYTDSMENIFINAQSQMLLLYSLECMVGEKEVEGFQCKFLANEADREKIVRAREVLLQHIGEPLTIKELSRKVAINECYLKKGFKEMFGTTIFDFYQSQRMEHARYLLYEKGLSVTEVSIMLGYSSISHFSTAFKKHTGLKPCELLLH
;
A
#
# COMPACT_ATOMS: atom_id res chain seq x y z
N MET A 1 -8.60 3.51 32.33
CA MET A 1 -7.43 3.17 31.45
C MET A 1 -7.93 3.25 30.02
N TYR A 2 -7.35 4.07 29.15
CA TYR A 2 -7.76 4.15 27.73
C TYR A 2 -7.36 2.85 27.02
N GLN A 3 -8.32 2.17 26.42
CA GLN A 3 -8.07 0.99 25.60
C GLN A 3 -8.32 1.38 24.14
N ALA A 4 -7.28 1.28 23.32
CA ALA A 4 -7.41 1.57 21.90
C ALA A 4 -8.32 0.52 21.23
N PRO A 5 -9.21 0.92 20.32
CA PRO A 5 -10.05 -0.03 19.60
C PRO A 5 -9.19 -0.98 18.75
N ASP A 6 -9.68 -2.19 18.57
CA ASP A 6 -9.04 -3.17 17.69
C ASP A 6 -9.35 -2.83 16.23
N ILE A 7 -8.30 -2.57 15.43
CA ILE A 7 -8.45 -2.22 14.02
C ILE A 7 -9.12 -3.34 13.23
N LEU A 8 -8.87 -4.60 13.56
CA LEU A 8 -9.50 -5.73 12.89
C LEU A 8 -11.01 -5.73 13.12
N MET A 9 -11.46 -5.50 14.36
CA MET A 9 -12.88 -5.41 14.66
C MET A 9 -13.58 -4.24 13.95
N MET A 10 -12.84 -3.18 13.66
CA MET A 10 -13.39 -2.02 12.95
C MET A 10 -13.38 -2.20 11.43
N ALA A 11 -12.44 -2.99 10.90
CA ALA A 11 -12.33 -3.29 9.48
C ALA A 11 -13.39 -4.28 8.98
N TYR A 12 -14.05 -5.01 9.89
CA TYR A 12 -15.09 -5.97 9.56
C TYR A 12 -16.48 -5.42 9.88
N LYS A 13 -17.42 -5.61 8.95
CA LYS A 13 -18.84 -5.24 9.15
C LYS A 13 -19.55 -6.17 10.16
N THR A 14 -18.99 -7.33 10.43
CA THR A 14 -19.47 -8.31 11.41
C THR A 14 -18.45 -8.49 12.53
N PRO A 15 -18.88 -8.64 13.79
CA PRO A 15 -17.93 -8.90 14.89
C PRO A 15 -17.18 -10.20 14.62
N VAL A 16 -15.91 -10.10 14.32
CA VAL A 16 -15.03 -11.25 14.15
C VAL A 16 -14.37 -11.53 15.49
N MET A 17 -14.55 -12.72 16.02
CA MET A 17 -13.79 -13.14 17.16
C MET A 17 -12.33 -13.38 16.74
N GLN A 18 -11.36 -12.84 17.50
CA GLN A 18 -9.92 -13.00 17.23
C GLN A 18 -9.51 -14.47 17.00
N GLY A 19 -10.22 -15.44 17.59
CA GLY A 19 -9.97 -16.86 17.39
C GLY A 19 -10.38 -17.44 16.03
N GLN A 20 -11.00 -16.64 15.14
CA GLN A 20 -11.40 -17.09 13.80
C GLN A 20 -10.38 -16.71 12.71
N LEU A 21 -9.36 -15.92 13.06
CA LEU A 21 -8.29 -15.52 12.15
C LEU A 21 -7.13 -16.52 12.21
N SER A 22 -6.83 -17.16 11.11
CA SER A 22 -5.64 -17.99 10.97
C SER A 22 -4.42 -17.11 10.73
N LEU A 23 -3.52 -17.02 11.70
CA LEU A 23 -2.24 -16.32 11.56
C LEU A 23 -1.32 -17.17 10.67
N LEU A 24 -0.84 -16.58 9.58
CA LEU A 24 0.05 -17.22 8.61
C LEU A 24 1.51 -16.86 8.83
N ASP A 25 1.75 -15.58 9.18
CA ASP A 25 3.10 -15.04 9.37
C ASP A 25 3.07 -13.88 10.35
N GLU A 26 4.12 -13.74 11.14
CA GLU A 26 4.30 -12.64 12.09
C GLU A 26 5.75 -12.20 12.13
N LYS A 27 5.97 -10.91 11.96
CA LYS A 27 7.26 -10.27 12.06
C LYS A 27 7.17 -9.10 13.03
N GLU A 28 7.89 -9.18 14.14
CA GLU A 28 7.98 -8.10 15.11
C GLU A 28 9.45 -7.72 15.33
N ARG A 29 9.76 -6.44 15.24
CA ARG A 29 11.11 -5.91 15.44
C ARG A 29 11.09 -4.53 16.08
N HIS A 30 12.23 -4.18 16.67
CA HIS A 30 12.50 -2.87 17.23
C HIS A 30 13.74 -2.27 16.55
N ILE A 31 13.59 -1.09 15.95
CA ILE A 31 14.70 -0.30 15.44
C ILE A 31 15.08 0.71 16.53
N PRO A 32 16.24 0.55 17.20
CA PRO A 32 16.65 1.41 18.31
C PRO A 32 16.66 2.89 17.91
N GLY A 33 16.11 3.74 18.77
CA GLY A 33 16.07 5.20 18.53
C GLY A 33 15.04 5.63 17.49
N SER A 34 14.19 4.74 16.98
CA SER A 34 13.23 5.05 15.92
C SER A 34 11.84 4.45 16.16
N VAL A 35 11.60 3.24 15.73
CA VAL A 35 10.26 2.65 15.66
C VAL A 35 10.25 1.20 16.12
N GLN A 36 9.19 0.81 16.82
CA GLN A 36 8.81 -0.58 17.00
C GLN A 36 7.76 -0.91 15.98
N TYR A 37 7.91 -2.00 15.24
CA TYR A 37 6.92 -2.40 14.25
C TYR A 37 6.57 -3.88 14.33
N ALA A 38 5.34 -4.19 13.99
CA ALA A 38 4.86 -5.55 13.81
C ALA A 38 4.04 -5.65 12.52
N ILE A 39 4.28 -6.71 11.78
CA ILE A 39 3.51 -7.07 10.58
C ILE A 39 2.94 -8.46 10.85
N LYS A 40 1.61 -8.57 10.87
CA LYS A 40 0.88 -9.82 11.08
C LYS A 40 0.05 -10.12 9.85
N ARG A 41 0.24 -11.29 9.28
CA ARG A 41 -0.48 -11.76 8.11
C ARG A 41 -1.47 -12.83 8.48
N TYR A 42 -2.73 -12.62 8.14
CA TYR A 42 -3.82 -13.55 8.40
C TYR A 42 -4.40 -14.06 7.09
N GLU A 43 -4.89 -15.29 7.11
CA GLU A 43 -5.70 -15.83 6.01
C GLU A 43 -7.03 -15.09 5.94
N ARG A 44 -7.40 -14.66 4.74
CA ARG A 44 -8.67 -13.98 4.50
C ARG A 44 -9.79 -15.00 4.39
N HIS A 45 -10.79 -14.88 5.27
CA HIS A 45 -11.99 -15.69 5.17
C HIS A 45 -12.87 -15.23 3.97
N PRO A 46 -13.41 -16.15 3.12
CA PRO A 46 -14.16 -15.79 1.91
C PRO A 46 -15.41 -14.92 2.17
N GLN A 47 -16.01 -15.02 3.35
CA GLN A 47 -17.22 -14.27 3.73
C GLN A 47 -16.92 -12.85 4.25
N TRP A 48 -15.67 -12.45 4.34
CA TRP A 48 -15.28 -11.17 4.91
C TRP A 48 -15.07 -10.11 3.84
N SER A 49 -15.88 -9.06 3.93
CA SER A 49 -15.67 -7.84 3.16
C SER A 49 -14.82 -6.89 4.00
N LEU A 50 -13.56 -6.72 3.61
CA LEU A 50 -12.63 -5.82 4.24
C LEU A 50 -12.52 -4.54 3.44
N ASP A 51 -12.69 -3.43 4.14
CA ASP A 51 -12.22 -2.15 3.66
C ASP A 51 -10.83 -1.89 4.23
N ASP A 52 -9.87 -1.57 3.37
CA ASP A 52 -8.54 -1.13 3.81
C ASP A 52 -8.68 0.13 4.65
N MET A 53 -8.08 0.13 5.82
CA MET A 53 -8.18 1.26 6.74
C MET A 53 -6.89 1.48 7.53
N GLY A 54 -6.74 2.70 8.00
CA GLY A 54 -5.70 3.08 8.95
C GLY A 54 -6.29 3.58 10.25
N MET A 55 -5.47 3.61 11.28
CA MET A 55 -5.78 4.17 12.59
C MET A 55 -4.53 4.83 13.19
N LEU A 56 -4.69 6.03 13.70
CA LEU A 56 -3.70 6.68 14.53
C LEU A 56 -4.17 6.58 15.98
N ILE A 57 -3.29 6.10 16.87
CA ILE A 57 -3.50 5.97 18.29
C ILE A 57 -2.48 6.86 19.00
N TYR A 58 -2.98 7.84 19.73
CA TYR A 58 -2.18 8.71 20.58
C TYR A 58 -2.38 8.26 22.03
N HIS A 59 -1.32 7.76 22.65
CA HIS A 59 -1.34 7.33 24.04
C HIS A 59 -0.57 8.31 24.91
N TYR A 60 -1.26 8.92 25.85
CA TYR A 60 -0.71 9.94 26.75
C TYR A 60 -0.98 9.60 28.21
N ARG A 61 0.07 9.60 29.00
CA ARG A 61 0.03 9.52 30.45
C ARG A 61 0.85 10.64 31.04
N LYS A 62 0.19 11.49 31.83
CA LYS A 62 0.84 12.62 32.49
C LYS A 62 1.81 12.15 33.59
N GLU A 63 1.46 11.07 34.27
CA GLU A 63 2.20 10.53 35.43
C GLU A 63 3.46 9.76 35.00
N ASP A 64 3.49 9.22 33.80
CA ASP A 64 4.61 8.45 33.28
C ASP A 64 4.85 8.79 31.78
N PRO A 65 5.59 9.87 31.50
CA PRO A 65 5.89 10.30 30.14
C PRO A 65 6.68 9.26 29.32
N SER A 66 7.39 8.33 29.97
CA SER A 66 8.16 7.27 29.29
C SER A 66 7.27 6.27 28.57
N GLN A 67 6.02 6.14 28.97
CA GLN A 67 5.02 5.27 28.36
C GLN A 67 4.20 5.98 27.25
N ASN A 68 4.50 7.24 26.95
CA ASN A 68 3.81 7.95 25.90
C ASN A 68 4.31 7.47 24.53
N TYR A 69 3.36 7.17 23.67
CA TYR A 69 3.65 6.73 22.30
C TYR A 69 2.57 7.18 21.31
N LEU A 70 2.99 7.27 20.08
CA LEU A 70 2.12 7.37 18.92
C LEU A 70 2.20 6.07 18.15
N GLU A 71 1.06 5.49 17.82
CA GLU A 71 1.01 4.24 17.05
C GLU A 71 0.14 4.40 15.83
N LEU A 72 0.67 3.97 14.69
CA LEU A 72 -0.07 3.83 13.45
C LEU A 72 -0.39 2.36 13.25
N ARG A 73 -1.65 2.05 12.96
CA ARG A 73 -2.09 0.71 12.58
C ARG A 73 -2.76 0.77 11.22
N PHE A 74 -2.45 -0.19 10.38
CA PHE A 74 -3.05 -0.33 9.06
C PHE A 74 -3.54 -1.76 8.87
N CYS A 75 -4.72 -1.89 8.28
CA CYS A 75 -5.29 -3.16 7.87
C CYS A 75 -5.49 -3.09 6.36
N VAL A 76 -4.82 -3.98 5.61
CA VAL A 76 -4.89 -4.05 4.16
C VAL A 76 -5.18 -5.47 3.70
N ALA A 77 -6.02 -5.59 2.68
CA ALA A 77 -6.40 -6.85 2.07
C ALA A 77 -5.93 -6.91 0.61
N GLY A 78 -5.98 -8.10 0.03
CA GLY A 78 -5.71 -8.30 -1.39
C GLY A 78 -4.30 -8.74 -1.73
N ASN A 79 -3.47 -9.02 -0.73
CA ASN A 79 -2.21 -9.72 -0.94
C ASN A 79 -2.45 -11.23 -1.02
N VAL A 80 -1.49 -11.94 -1.60
CA VAL A 80 -1.51 -13.39 -1.73
C VAL A 80 -0.29 -13.97 -1.04
N TYR A 81 -0.51 -14.99 -0.23
CA TYR A 81 0.54 -15.72 0.49
C TYR A 81 0.59 -17.17 0.04
N CYS A 82 1.78 -17.75 -0.08
CA CYS A 82 1.96 -19.17 -0.35
C CYS A 82 2.31 -19.89 0.96
N ARG A 83 1.53 -20.90 1.33
CA ARG A 83 1.76 -21.69 2.56
C ARG A 83 3.00 -22.58 2.48
N LYS A 84 3.46 -22.92 1.27
CA LYS A 84 4.74 -23.61 1.07
C LYS A 84 5.84 -22.58 1.00
N ASP A 85 6.81 -22.72 1.87
CA ASP A 85 7.99 -21.87 1.91
C ASP A 85 8.67 -21.82 0.53
N SER A 86 9.12 -20.64 0.12
CA SER A 86 9.56 -20.31 -1.23
C SER A 86 10.72 -21.17 -1.79
N VAL A 87 11.34 -22.01 -0.97
CA VAL A 87 12.51 -22.84 -1.36
C VAL A 87 12.11 -24.10 -2.11
N GLU A 88 10.92 -24.64 -1.92
CA GLU A 88 10.49 -25.90 -2.53
C GLU A 88 9.55 -25.78 -3.74
N CYS A 89 9.00 -24.59 -3.99
CA CYS A 89 8.02 -24.40 -5.04
C CYS A 89 8.59 -23.60 -6.22
N ASN A 90 9.34 -24.24 -7.10
CA ASN A 90 9.83 -23.64 -8.35
C ASN A 90 8.69 -23.12 -9.26
N ALA A 91 7.45 -23.57 -9.08
CA ALA A 91 6.28 -23.12 -9.81
C ALA A 91 5.75 -21.76 -9.33
N CYS A 92 5.95 -21.38 -8.06
CA CYS A 92 5.43 -20.11 -7.50
C CYS A 92 6.26 -18.88 -7.85
N LYS A 93 7.52 -19.02 -8.25
CA LYS A 93 8.34 -17.92 -8.79
C LYS A 93 7.88 -17.44 -10.16
N VAL A 94 7.01 -18.21 -10.79
CA VAL A 94 6.69 -18.08 -12.21
C VAL A 94 5.20 -17.95 -12.41
N SER A 95 4.52 -17.06 -12.02
CA SER A 95 3.14 -16.81 -12.46
C SER A 95 2.02 -17.13 -11.48
N GLU A 96 1.11 -16.32 -11.48
CA GLU A 96 -0.35 -16.45 -11.55
C GLU A 96 -0.83 -17.78 -12.16
N THR A 97 -0.39 -18.94 -11.61
CA THR A 97 -1.08 -20.18 -11.91
C THR A 97 -2.44 -20.12 -11.21
N PRO A 98 -3.53 -19.85 -11.94
CA PRO A 98 -4.85 -19.89 -11.35
C PRO A 98 -5.08 -21.32 -10.82
N GLY A 99 -5.42 -21.43 -9.52
CA GLY A 99 -5.79 -22.70 -8.93
C GLY A 99 -4.74 -23.43 -8.08
N CYS A 100 -3.65 -22.78 -7.68
CA CYS A 100 -2.76 -23.37 -6.67
C CYS A 100 -3.45 -23.39 -5.31
N SER A 101 -3.69 -24.60 -4.75
CA SER A 101 -4.34 -24.83 -3.46
C SER A 101 -3.56 -24.27 -2.26
N GLU A 102 -2.26 -23.99 -2.44
CA GLU A 102 -1.37 -23.46 -1.39
C GLU A 102 -1.35 -21.93 -1.36
N ARG A 103 -2.01 -21.27 -2.32
CA ARG A 103 -2.15 -19.81 -2.36
C ARG A 103 -3.44 -19.40 -1.65
N VAL A 104 -3.31 -18.50 -0.70
CA VAL A 104 -4.42 -17.96 0.07
C VAL A 104 -4.41 -16.43 0.01
N ASP A 105 -5.58 -15.85 -0.11
CA ASP A 105 -5.73 -14.41 0.04
C ASP A 105 -5.46 -14.01 1.48
N THR A 106 -4.82 -12.86 1.69
CA THR A 106 -4.45 -12.42 3.02
C THR A 106 -5.05 -11.09 3.42
N VAL A 107 -5.02 -10.90 4.73
CA VAL A 107 -5.22 -9.64 5.40
C VAL A 107 -3.97 -9.35 6.21
N ASP A 108 -3.32 -8.24 5.90
CA ASP A 108 -2.10 -7.84 6.57
C ASP A 108 -2.40 -6.69 7.54
N VAL A 109 -1.97 -6.84 8.79
CA VAL A 109 -2.04 -5.81 9.83
C VAL A 109 -0.64 -5.34 10.12
N LEU A 110 -0.39 -4.06 9.83
CA LEU A 110 0.89 -3.42 10.09
C LEU A 110 0.72 -2.44 11.25
N SER A 111 1.60 -2.49 12.24
CA SER A 111 1.64 -1.53 13.34
C SER A 111 3.02 -0.93 13.48
N PHE A 112 3.07 0.39 13.68
CA PHE A 112 4.30 1.17 13.87
C PHE A 112 4.13 2.03 15.12
N ARG A 113 4.92 1.78 16.15
CA ARG A 113 4.89 2.50 17.41
C ARG A 113 6.13 3.37 17.57
N PHE A 114 5.90 4.66 17.77
CA PHE A 114 6.91 5.67 17.99
C PHE A 114 6.83 6.15 19.44
N LEU A 115 7.91 6.00 20.18
CA LEU A 115 7.98 6.51 21.55
C LEU A 115 8.14 8.04 21.54
N SER A 116 7.62 8.71 22.57
CA SER A 116 7.68 10.17 22.68
C SER A 116 9.11 10.71 22.61
N VAL A 117 10.06 10.02 23.19
CA VAL A 117 11.49 10.38 23.15
C VAL A 117 12.06 10.40 21.73
N HIS A 118 11.60 9.50 20.86
CA HIS A 118 12.07 9.46 19.46
C HIS A 118 11.39 10.53 18.60
N LEU A 119 10.15 10.89 18.91
CA LEU A 119 9.43 11.91 18.15
C LEU A 119 9.88 13.34 18.50
N SER A 120 10.43 13.56 19.68
CA SER A 120 10.93 14.87 20.09
C SER A 120 12.00 15.46 19.17
N GLN A 121 12.75 14.63 18.44
CA GLN A 121 13.72 15.08 17.41
C GLN A 121 13.07 15.84 16.24
N PHE A 122 11.79 15.62 15.99
CA PHE A 122 11.02 16.31 14.94
C PHE A 122 10.31 17.55 15.46
N GLY A 123 10.31 17.78 16.80
CA GLY A 123 9.72 18.94 17.44
C GLY A 123 10.47 20.23 17.09
N LYS A 124 9.74 21.35 16.96
CA LYS A 124 10.32 22.69 16.79
C LYS A 124 10.19 23.52 18.04
N PRO A 125 11.09 24.50 18.27
CA PRO A 125 10.90 25.50 19.33
C PRO A 125 9.52 26.16 19.19
N ARG A 126 8.89 26.42 20.35
CA ARG A 126 7.52 26.89 20.49
C ARG A 126 7.26 28.17 19.68
N LYS A 127 6.31 28.11 18.75
CA LYS A 127 5.64 29.27 18.18
C LYS A 127 4.28 29.44 18.86
N PRO A 128 3.73 30.66 18.95
CA PRO A 128 2.44 30.93 19.61
C PRO A 128 1.26 30.18 18.93
N GLU A 129 1.39 29.88 17.67
CA GLU A 129 0.41 29.11 16.86
C GLU A 129 0.91 27.71 16.65
N SER A 130 0.70 26.80 17.61
CA SER A 130 0.97 25.37 17.41
C SER A 130 -0.18 24.74 16.63
N THR A 131 0.18 23.93 15.63
CA THR A 131 -0.81 23.09 14.90
C THR A 131 -1.09 21.82 15.70
N LEU A 132 -2.25 21.19 15.46
CA LEU A 132 -2.61 19.92 16.08
C LEU A 132 -1.53 18.84 15.89
N SER A 133 -0.91 18.79 14.69
CA SER A 133 0.20 17.87 14.39
C SER A 133 1.41 18.12 15.30
N GLN A 134 1.73 19.37 15.57
CA GLN A 134 2.83 19.74 16.44
C GLN A 134 2.54 19.33 17.90
N ASP A 135 1.32 19.56 18.37
CA ASP A 135 0.91 19.16 19.72
C ASP A 135 0.93 17.63 19.91
N ILE A 136 0.65 16.86 18.86
CA ILE A 136 0.74 15.40 18.86
C ILE A 136 2.21 14.96 18.91
N LEU A 137 3.07 15.51 18.03
CA LEU A 137 4.49 15.17 17.98
C LEU A 137 5.24 15.52 19.27
N ASP A 138 4.87 16.64 19.88
CA ASP A 138 5.46 17.11 21.14
C ASP A 138 4.79 16.53 22.39
N PHE A 139 3.81 15.64 22.25
CA PHE A 139 3.03 15.06 23.34
C PHE A 139 2.40 16.10 24.28
N ARG A 140 1.84 17.18 23.69
CA ARG A 140 1.17 18.25 24.43
C ARG A 140 -0.35 18.10 24.50
N HIS A 141 -0.92 17.21 23.68
CA HIS A 141 -2.36 16.94 23.75
C HIS A 141 -2.69 16.25 25.09
N PRO A 142 -3.68 16.76 25.85
CA PRO A 142 -3.86 16.39 27.26
C PRO A 142 -4.47 15.01 27.49
N SER A 143 -4.98 14.36 26.45
CA SER A 143 -5.70 13.08 26.58
C SER A 143 -5.34 12.10 25.47
N SER A 144 -5.38 10.81 25.80
CA SER A 144 -5.28 9.74 24.80
C SER A 144 -6.50 9.73 23.89
N PHE A 145 -6.27 9.46 22.61
CA PHE A 145 -7.34 9.30 21.63
C PHE A 145 -6.92 8.34 20.50
N SER A 146 -7.88 7.92 19.70
CA SER A 146 -7.63 7.24 18.44
C SER A 146 -8.46 7.88 17.34
N LYS A 147 -7.92 7.87 16.12
CA LYS A 147 -8.58 8.40 14.94
C LYS A 147 -8.43 7.43 13.78
N ILE A 148 -9.53 7.17 13.08
CA ILE A 148 -9.51 6.40 11.84
C ILE A 148 -8.91 7.27 10.75
N LEU A 149 -8.05 6.67 9.93
CA LEU A 149 -7.40 7.30 8.79
C LEU A 149 -7.89 6.62 7.51
N SER A 150 -8.30 7.41 6.55
CA SER A 150 -8.53 6.92 5.19
C SER A 150 -7.20 6.62 4.52
N LEU A 151 -7.09 5.48 3.83
CA LEU A 151 -5.88 5.14 3.07
C LEU A 151 -5.86 5.88 1.73
N CYS A 152 -5.06 6.94 1.65
CA CYS A 152 -4.77 7.58 0.38
C CYS A 152 -3.79 6.75 -0.47
N GLY A 153 -3.72 7.06 -1.77
CA GLY A 153 -2.82 6.33 -2.69
C GLY A 153 -1.36 6.32 -2.25
N ARG A 154 -0.87 7.42 -1.65
CA ARG A 154 0.52 7.50 -1.14
C ARG A 154 0.75 6.53 0.02
N THR A 155 -0.17 6.48 0.98
CA THR A 155 -0.09 5.56 2.12
C THR A 155 -0.13 4.11 1.64
N ARG A 156 -1.01 3.79 0.68
CA ARG A 156 -1.14 2.44 0.12
C ARG A 156 0.15 1.97 -0.56
N LEU A 157 0.78 2.81 -1.37
CA LEU A 157 2.07 2.49 -2.00
C LEU A 157 3.18 2.19 -0.99
N LEU A 158 3.24 2.94 0.12
CA LEU A 158 4.20 2.67 1.19
C LEU A 158 3.93 1.33 1.88
N LEU A 159 2.66 1.00 2.14
CA LEU A 159 2.27 -0.27 2.75
C LEU A 159 2.58 -1.45 1.81
N GLU A 160 2.29 -1.33 0.52
CA GLU A 160 2.67 -2.33 -0.49
C GLU A 160 4.19 -2.54 -0.54
N ALA A 161 4.97 -1.44 -0.51
CA ALA A 161 6.43 -1.52 -0.49
C ALA A 161 6.95 -2.21 0.78
N LEU A 162 6.34 -1.93 1.96
CA LEU A 162 6.70 -2.56 3.23
C LEU A 162 6.40 -4.07 3.26
N LEU A 163 5.37 -4.51 2.56
CA LEU A 163 4.96 -5.92 2.51
C LEU A 163 5.76 -6.74 1.49
N ASN A 164 6.32 -6.09 0.45
CA ASN A 164 6.91 -6.78 -0.71
C ASN A 164 8.40 -6.45 -0.94
N HIS A 165 9.12 -5.90 0.06
CA HIS A 165 10.55 -5.61 -0.11
C HIS A 165 11.43 -6.85 -0.02
N GLY A 166 12.57 -6.81 -0.74
CA GLY A 166 13.60 -7.85 -0.68
C GLY A 166 14.83 -7.48 0.18
N TYR A 167 14.76 -6.41 0.97
CA TYR A 167 15.90 -5.99 1.82
C TYR A 167 16.03 -6.88 3.05
N THR A 168 17.28 -7.10 3.48
CA THR A 168 17.64 -7.89 4.68
C THR A 168 18.54 -7.08 5.59
N ASP A 169 18.62 -7.47 6.86
CA ASP A 169 19.56 -6.96 7.86
C ASP A 169 19.54 -5.43 8.04
N SER A 170 20.70 -4.80 7.95
CA SER A 170 20.85 -3.35 8.12
C SER A 170 20.11 -2.54 7.06
N MET A 171 20.06 -3.03 5.81
CA MET A 171 19.33 -2.36 4.73
C MET A 171 17.82 -2.39 4.97
N GLU A 172 17.32 -3.48 5.53
CA GLU A 172 15.92 -3.59 5.94
C GLU A 172 15.58 -2.57 7.03
N ASN A 173 16.44 -2.42 8.05
CA ASN A 173 16.23 -1.45 9.12
C ASN A 173 16.18 -0.01 8.58
N ILE A 174 17.06 0.34 7.64
CA ILE A 174 17.07 1.66 6.98
C ILE A 174 15.76 1.86 6.20
N PHE A 175 15.36 0.84 5.42
CA PHE A 175 14.15 0.89 4.61
C PHE A 175 12.90 1.05 5.49
N ILE A 176 12.70 0.19 6.49
CA ILE A 176 11.55 0.24 7.40
C ILE A 176 11.51 1.58 8.15
N ASN A 177 12.65 2.08 8.61
CA ASN A 177 12.72 3.37 9.28
C ASN A 177 12.25 4.50 8.37
N ALA A 178 12.74 4.58 7.13
CA ALA A 178 12.35 5.61 6.18
C ALA A 178 10.85 5.53 5.86
N GLN A 179 10.33 4.33 5.55
CA GLN A 179 8.92 4.14 5.21
C GLN A 179 7.99 4.46 6.39
N SER A 180 8.35 4.08 7.60
CA SER A 180 7.56 4.36 8.80
C SER A 180 7.46 5.86 9.10
N GLN A 181 8.54 6.62 8.87
CA GLN A 181 8.53 8.08 9.01
C GLN A 181 7.65 8.75 7.93
N MET A 182 7.67 8.23 6.70
CA MET A 182 6.79 8.71 5.64
C MET A 182 5.31 8.39 5.93
N LEU A 183 5.02 7.21 6.50
CA LEU A 183 3.67 6.87 6.96
C LEU A 183 3.21 7.81 8.07
N LEU A 184 4.10 8.14 9.01
CA LEU A 184 3.81 9.11 10.07
C LEU A 184 3.47 10.48 9.49
N LEU A 185 4.28 10.99 8.56
CA LEU A 185 4.04 12.27 7.89
C LEU A 185 2.66 12.28 7.21
N TYR A 186 2.36 11.29 6.37
CA TYR A 186 1.09 11.24 5.65
C TYR A 186 -0.12 11.06 6.57
N SER A 187 0.04 10.32 7.66
CA SER A 187 -1.02 10.16 8.66
C SER A 187 -1.33 11.47 9.38
N LEU A 188 -0.30 12.25 9.70
CA LEU A 188 -0.46 13.58 10.31
C LEU A 188 -1.05 14.59 9.32
N GLU A 189 -0.65 14.58 8.05
CA GLU A 189 -1.26 15.42 7.00
C GLU A 189 -2.76 15.10 6.86
N CYS A 190 -3.15 13.83 6.84
CA CYS A 190 -4.55 13.43 6.78
C CYS A 190 -5.34 13.95 7.99
N MET A 191 -4.74 13.98 9.17
CA MET A 191 -5.41 14.52 10.37
C MET A 191 -5.66 16.02 10.31
N VAL A 192 -4.72 16.80 9.78
CA VAL A 192 -4.81 18.26 9.69
C VAL A 192 -5.77 18.67 8.58
N GLY A 193 -5.69 17.98 7.44
CA GLY A 193 -6.54 18.26 6.28
C GLY A 193 -8.04 18.15 6.57
N GLU A 194 -8.46 17.33 7.54
CA GLU A 194 -9.88 17.24 7.92
C GLU A 194 -10.43 18.48 8.67
N LYS A 195 -9.58 19.34 9.22
CA LYS A 195 -10.03 20.58 9.90
C LYS A 195 -10.08 21.81 8.97
N GLU A 196 -9.29 21.81 7.91
CA GLU A 196 -9.26 22.92 6.93
C GLU A 196 -10.08 22.62 5.67
N VAL A 197 -10.54 21.40 5.53
CA VAL A 197 -11.22 20.93 4.32
C VAL A 197 -12.61 20.40 4.65
N GLU A 198 -13.51 21.28 5.07
CA GLU A 198 -14.93 21.13 4.70
C GLU A 198 -15.13 21.12 3.16
N GLY A 199 -14.07 21.07 2.38
CA GLY A 199 -14.07 21.13 0.94
C GLY A 199 -13.32 20.02 0.17
N PHE A 200 -12.52 19.14 0.80
CA PHE A 200 -11.79 18.06 0.13
C PHE A 200 -11.91 16.69 0.80
N GLN A 201 -13.09 16.29 1.22
CA GLN A 201 -13.45 14.89 0.95
C GLN A 201 -13.28 14.76 -0.57
N CYS A 202 -12.37 13.87 -1.00
CA CYS A 202 -12.23 13.61 -2.42
C CYS A 202 -13.61 13.17 -2.91
N LYS A 203 -14.35 14.12 -3.49
CA LYS A 203 -15.73 13.89 -3.99
C LYS A 203 -15.78 12.69 -4.95
N PHE A 204 -14.60 12.29 -5.45
CA PHE A 204 -14.40 11.18 -6.37
C PHE A 204 -14.31 9.81 -5.68
N LEU A 205 -14.10 9.76 -4.35
CA LEU A 205 -14.03 8.51 -3.57
C LEU A 205 -15.01 8.48 -2.39
N ALA A 206 -15.87 9.46 -2.28
CA ALA A 206 -16.89 9.53 -1.22
C ALA A 206 -17.98 8.46 -1.37
N ASN A 207 -18.15 7.93 -2.59
CA ASN A 207 -19.15 6.91 -2.89
C ASN A 207 -18.45 5.54 -3.05
N GLU A 208 -18.81 4.56 -2.24
CA GLU A 208 -18.29 3.19 -2.29
C GLU A 208 -18.48 2.56 -3.68
N ALA A 209 -19.63 2.78 -4.32
CA ALA A 209 -19.88 2.30 -5.68
C ALA A 209 -18.90 2.88 -6.73
N ASP A 210 -18.42 4.11 -6.55
CA ASP A 210 -17.44 4.70 -7.45
C ASP A 210 -16.02 4.19 -7.14
N ARG A 211 -15.70 3.89 -5.88
CA ARG A 211 -14.45 3.21 -5.49
C ARG A 211 -14.36 1.81 -6.13
N GLU A 212 -15.43 1.02 -6.06
CA GLU A 212 -15.50 -0.30 -6.69
C GLU A 212 -15.28 -0.22 -8.21
N LYS A 213 -15.86 0.78 -8.87
CA LYS A 213 -15.65 1.01 -10.31
C LYS A 213 -14.19 1.34 -10.64
N ILE A 214 -13.50 2.09 -9.75
CA ILE A 214 -12.08 2.42 -9.94
C ILE A 214 -11.20 1.19 -9.72
N VAL A 215 -11.50 0.33 -8.74
CA VAL A 215 -10.84 -0.96 -8.56
C VAL A 215 -11.05 -1.83 -9.79
N ARG A 216 -12.29 -1.93 -10.28
CA ARG A 216 -12.60 -2.67 -11.50
C ARG A 216 -11.89 -2.11 -12.75
N ALA A 217 -11.65 -0.79 -12.80
CA ALA A 217 -10.85 -0.21 -13.88
C ALA A 217 -9.41 -0.72 -13.88
N ARG A 218 -8.80 -0.88 -12.71
CA ARG A 218 -7.47 -1.50 -12.56
C ARG A 218 -7.47 -2.95 -13.06
N GLU A 219 -8.46 -3.73 -12.69
CA GLU A 219 -8.58 -5.13 -13.14
C GLU A 219 -8.74 -5.22 -14.67
N VAL A 220 -9.59 -4.37 -15.25
CA VAL A 220 -9.78 -4.29 -16.70
C VAL A 220 -8.47 -3.93 -17.41
N LEU A 221 -7.66 -3.02 -16.87
CA LEU A 221 -6.35 -2.68 -17.44
C LEU A 221 -5.39 -3.87 -17.42
N LEU A 222 -5.37 -4.66 -16.33
CA LEU A 222 -4.53 -5.84 -16.20
C LEU A 222 -4.94 -6.95 -17.18
N GLN A 223 -6.23 -7.10 -17.45
CA GLN A 223 -6.75 -8.06 -18.43
C GLN A 223 -6.45 -7.68 -19.89
N HIS A 224 -6.13 -6.39 -20.15
CA HIS A 224 -5.90 -5.86 -21.51
C HIS A 224 -4.45 -5.39 -21.72
N ILE A 225 -3.47 -6.05 -21.11
CA ILE A 225 -2.05 -5.62 -21.18
C ILE A 225 -1.51 -5.55 -22.62
N GLY A 226 -1.95 -6.44 -23.51
CA GLY A 226 -1.57 -6.45 -24.94
C GLY A 226 -2.43 -5.54 -25.85
N GLU A 227 -3.61 -5.13 -25.40
CA GLU A 227 -4.57 -4.34 -26.15
C GLU A 227 -4.87 -3.03 -25.42
N PRO A 228 -4.14 -1.95 -25.74
CA PRO A 228 -4.30 -0.70 -25.01
C PRO A 228 -5.70 -0.12 -25.15
N LEU A 229 -6.36 0.11 -24.03
CA LEU A 229 -7.65 0.78 -23.95
C LEU A 229 -7.47 2.31 -23.85
N THR A 230 -8.31 3.04 -24.55
CA THR A 230 -8.43 4.48 -24.32
C THR A 230 -9.13 4.76 -22.99
N ILE A 231 -8.87 5.92 -22.38
CA ILE A 231 -9.55 6.35 -21.16
C ILE A 231 -11.08 6.33 -21.33
N LYS A 232 -11.55 6.70 -22.53
CA LYS A 232 -12.98 6.71 -22.88
C LYS A 232 -13.57 5.30 -22.89
N GLU A 233 -12.87 4.33 -23.44
CA GLU A 233 -13.32 2.93 -23.43
C GLU A 233 -13.30 2.35 -22.02
N LEU A 234 -12.23 2.61 -21.26
CA LEU A 234 -12.13 2.19 -19.87
C LEU A 234 -13.27 2.77 -19.03
N SER A 235 -13.54 4.07 -19.17
CA SER A 235 -14.62 4.75 -18.43
C SER A 235 -15.99 4.16 -18.74
N ARG A 236 -16.25 3.79 -20.00
CA ARG A 236 -17.48 3.12 -20.40
C ARG A 236 -17.59 1.70 -19.83
N LYS A 237 -16.49 0.92 -19.88
CA LYS A 237 -16.47 -0.46 -19.35
C LYS A 237 -16.80 -0.50 -17.86
N VAL A 238 -16.40 0.51 -17.09
CA VAL A 238 -16.63 0.57 -15.65
C VAL A 238 -17.76 1.51 -15.24
N ALA A 239 -18.47 2.10 -16.19
CA ALA A 239 -19.61 2.99 -15.97
C ALA A 239 -19.31 4.18 -15.03
N ILE A 240 -18.20 4.87 -15.26
CA ILE A 240 -17.78 6.07 -14.52
C ILE A 240 -17.35 7.17 -15.49
N ASN A 241 -17.53 8.44 -15.11
CA ASN A 241 -17.07 9.57 -15.92
C ASN A 241 -15.55 9.61 -16.02
N GLU A 242 -14.99 9.98 -17.21
CA GLU A 242 -13.55 10.03 -17.46
C GLU A 242 -12.78 10.92 -16.46
N CYS A 243 -13.36 12.06 -16.08
CA CYS A 243 -12.74 12.98 -15.13
C CYS A 243 -12.67 12.35 -13.74
N TYR A 244 -13.76 11.72 -13.30
CA TYR A 244 -13.83 10.97 -12.04
C TYR A 244 -12.89 9.78 -12.04
N LEU A 245 -12.86 9.02 -13.13
CA LEU A 245 -11.95 7.89 -13.27
C LEU A 245 -10.48 8.31 -13.14
N LYS A 246 -10.03 9.34 -13.87
CA LYS A 246 -8.64 9.83 -13.81
C LYS A 246 -8.24 10.29 -12.42
N LYS A 247 -9.08 11.10 -11.79
CA LYS A 247 -8.81 11.65 -10.46
C LYS A 247 -8.88 10.57 -9.39
N GLY A 248 -9.94 9.78 -9.38
CA GLY A 248 -10.12 8.70 -8.42
C GLY A 248 -9.05 7.61 -8.54
N PHE A 249 -8.63 7.26 -9.76
CA PHE A 249 -7.55 6.30 -9.98
C PHE A 249 -6.22 6.83 -9.40
N LYS A 250 -5.89 8.10 -9.70
CA LYS A 250 -4.68 8.72 -9.14
C LYS A 250 -4.73 8.84 -7.63
N GLU A 251 -5.88 9.17 -7.07
CA GLU A 251 -6.07 9.27 -5.62
C GLU A 251 -5.99 7.88 -4.95
N MET A 252 -6.60 6.86 -5.56
CA MET A 252 -6.64 5.52 -4.99
C MET A 252 -5.32 4.76 -5.13
N PHE A 253 -4.64 4.90 -6.28
CA PHE A 253 -3.45 4.10 -6.61
C PHE A 253 -2.15 4.93 -6.64
N GLY A 254 -2.19 6.24 -6.33
CA GLY A 254 -1.01 7.11 -6.28
C GLY A 254 -0.36 7.40 -7.65
N THR A 255 -0.87 6.82 -8.73
CA THR A 255 -0.30 6.92 -10.08
C THR A 255 -1.38 7.23 -11.12
N THR A 256 -1.00 7.75 -12.29
CA THR A 256 -1.97 7.92 -13.37
C THR A 256 -2.33 6.58 -14.00
N ILE A 257 -3.50 6.49 -14.63
CA ILE A 257 -3.92 5.30 -15.40
C ILE A 257 -2.87 4.93 -16.45
N PHE A 258 -2.31 5.94 -17.13
CA PHE A 258 -1.30 5.73 -18.16
C PHE A 258 0.01 5.17 -17.57
N ASP A 259 0.53 5.77 -16.50
CA ASP A 259 1.77 5.33 -15.87
C ASP A 259 1.63 3.94 -15.26
N PHE A 260 0.50 3.66 -14.60
CA PHE A 260 0.16 2.33 -14.09
C PHE A 260 0.17 1.30 -15.23
N TYR A 261 -0.57 1.56 -16.30
CA TYR A 261 -0.67 0.65 -17.43
C TYR A 261 0.69 0.41 -18.10
N GLN A 262 1.49 1.46 -18.29
CA GLN A 262 2.85 1.31 -18.84
C GLN A 262 3.77 0.50 -17.92
N SER A 263 3.67 0.71 -16.61
CA SER A 263 4.43 -0.08 -15.62
C SER A 263 4.09 -1.57 -15.74
N GLN A 264 2.82 -1.92 -15.76
CA GLN A 264 2.36 -3.31 -15.88
C GLN A 264 2.80 -3.95 -17.21
N ARG A 265 2.75 -3.20 -18.33
CA ARG A 265 3.24 -3.67 -19.63
C ARG A 265 4.74 -3.96 -19.60
N MET A 266 5.54 -3.13 -18.91
CA MET A 266 7.00 -3.34 -18.82
C MET A 266 7.36 -4.50 -17.90
N GLU A 267 6.64 -4.69 -16.80
CA GLU A 267 6.81 -5.89 -15.97
C GLU A 267 6.42 -7.15 -16.72
N HIS A 268 5.33 -7.13 -17.47
CA HIS A 268 4.93 -8.25 -18.32
C HIS A 268 5.95 -8.51 -19.46
N ALA A 269 6.51 -7.43 -20.05
CA ALA A 269 7.59 -7.55 -21.02
C ALA A 269 8.81 -8.25 -20.43
N ARG A 270 9.20 -7.88 -19.22
CA ARG A 270 10.32 -8.49 -18.51
C ARG A 270 10.09 -9.98 -18.30
N TYR A 271 8.89 -10.35 -17.85
CA TYR A 271 8.50 -11.75 -17.69
C TYR A 271 8.58 -12.54 -19.02
N LEU A 272 8.04 -11.99 -20.13
CA LEU A 272 8.05 -12.65 -21.43
C LEU A 272 9.46 -12.83 -21.97
N LEU A 273 10.34 -11.84 -21.80
CA LEU A 273 11.73 -11.90 -22.23
C LEU A 273 12.55 -12.92 -21.42
N TYR A 274 12.44 -12.86 -20.07
CA TYR A 274 13.28 -13.66 -19.17
C TYR A 274 12.76 -15.07 -18.94
N GLU A 275 11.50 -15.16 -18.55
CA GLU A 275 10.95 -16.43 -18.09
C GLU A 275 10.41 -17.27 -19.24
N LYS A 276 9.94 -16.63 -20.31
CA LYS A 276 9.43 -17.31 -21.49
C LYS A 276 10.45 -17.40 -22.62
N GLY A 277 11.57 -16.68 -22.53
CA GLY A 277 12.62 -16.68 -23.53
C GLY A 277 12.18 -16.15 -24.90
N LEU A 278 11.14 -15.32 -24.94
CA LEU A 278 10.65 -14.76 -26.20
C LEU A 278 11.60 -13.68 -26.73
N SER A 279 11.67 -13.55 -28.04
CA SER A 279 12.47 -12.52 -28.69
C SER A 279 11.87 -11.11 -28.46
N VAL A 280 12.73 -10.10 -28.55
CA VAL A 280 12.30 -8.67 -28.45
C VAL A 280 11.21 -8.33 -29.45
N THR A 281 11.25 -8.94 -30.63
CA THR A 281 10.26 -8.76 -31.69
C THR A 281 8.91 -9.32 -31.28
N GLU A 282 8.87 -10.57 -30.83
CA GLU A 282 7.63 -11.21 -30.37
C GLU A 282 7.00 -10.45 -29.23
N VAL A 283 7.79 -10.08 -28.23
CA VAL A 283 7.29 -9.32 -27.07
C VAL A 283 6.74 -7.95 -27.47
N SER A 284 7.42 -7.24 -28.39
CA SER A 284 6.92 -5.95 -28.88
C SER A 284 5.56 -6.06 -29.56
N ILE A 285 5.35 -7.12 -30.35
CA ILE A 285 4.08 -7.39 -31.02
C ILE A 285 3.00 -7.77 -30.03
N MET A 286 3.30 -8.71 -29.11
CA MET A 286 2.35 -9.17 -28.08
C MET A 286 1.86 -8.05 -27.19
N LEU A 287 2.71 -7.08 -26.91
CA LEU A 287 2.35 -5.93 -26.10
C LEU A 287 1.74 -4.78 -26.92
N GLY A 288 1.47 -4.97 -28.22
CA GLY A 288 0.79 -3.99 -29.05
C GLY A 288 1.62 -2.75 -29.37
N TYR A 289 2.95 -2.86 -29.44
CA TYR A 289 3.80 -1.76 -29.90
C TYR A 289 3.86 -1.70 -31.42
N SER A 290 3.77 -0.49 -31.96
CA SER A 290 3.84 -0.25 -33.41
C SER A 290 5.23 -0.51 -34.01
N SER A 291 6.28 -0.54 -33.18
CA SER A 291 7.64 -0.85 -33.59
C SER A 291 8.50 -1.32 -32.41
N ILE A 292 9.51 -2.14 -32.73
CA ILE A 292 10.53 -2.59 -31.77
C ILE A 292 11.29 -1.42 -31.16
N SER A 293 11.52 -0.35 -31.92
CA SER A 293 12.20 0.85 -31.46
C SER A 293 11.41 1.58 -30.37
N HIS A 294 10.10 1.74 -30.55
CA HIS A 294 9.21 2.33 -29.54
C HIS A 294 9.15 1.47 -28.27
N PHE A 295 9.04 0.14 -28.44
CA PHE A 295 9.11 -0.78 -27.32
C PHE A 295 10.42 -0.64 -26.55
N SER A 296 11.58 -0.74 -27.23
CA SER A 296 12.90 -0.69 -26.61
C SER A 296 13.15 0.64 -25.87
N THR A 297 12.63 1.73 -26.40
CA THR A 297 12.72 3.05 -25.75
C THR A 297 11.88 3.10 -24.47
N ALA A 298 10.64 2.61 -24.52
CA ALA A 298 9.74 2.53 -23.36
C ALA A 298 10.31 1.58 -22.30
N PHE A 299 10.83 0.44 -22.72
CA PHE A 299 11.42 -0.56 -21.83
C PHE A 299 12.65 0.00 -21.11
N LYS A 300 13.58 0.63 -21.84
CA LYS A 300 14.75 1.26 -21.25
C LYS A 300 14.39 2.39 -20.27
N LYS A 301 13.39 3.20 -20.63
CA LYS A 301 12.91 4.28 -19.76
C LYS A 301 12.38 3.74 -18.41
N HIS A 302 11.75 2.58 -18.44
CA HIS A 302 11.14 1.98 -17.24
C HIS A 302 12.11 1.13 -16.42
N THR A 303 12.94 0.32 -17.08
CA THR A 303 13.81 -0.67 -16.43
C THR A 303 15.26 -0.20 -16.26
N GLY A 304 15.65 0.88 -16.94
CA GLY A 304 17.03 1.36 -17.00
C GLY A 304 17.90 0.64 -18.05
N LEU A 305 17.48 -0.53 -18.55
CA LEU A 305 18.22 -1.39 -19.46
C LEU A 305 17.49 -1.57 -20.80
N LYS A 306 18.22 -1.86 -21.87
CA LYS A 306 17.60 -2.26 -23.13
C LYS A 306 17.13 -3.72 -23.06
N PRO A 307 16.05 -4.10 -23.82
CA PRO A 307 15.58 -5.50 -23.85
C PRO A 307 16.68 -6.52 -24.21
N CYS A 308 17.59 -6.16 -25.13
CA CYS A 308 18.69 -7.04 -25.52
C CYS A 308 19.79 -7.18 -24.47
N GLU A 309 20.00 -6.18 -23.62
CA GLU A 309 20.98 -6.23 -22.52
C GLU A 309 20.53 -7.20 -21.42
N LEU A 310 19.25 -7.43 -21.33
CA LEU A 310 18.62 -8.35 -20.39
C LEU A 310 18.77 -9.84 -20.82
N LEU A 311 18.87 -10.12 -22.11
CA LEU A 311 19.00 -11.47 -22.65
C LEU A 311 20.45 -12.00 -22.60
N LEU A 312 21.41 -11.16 -22.17
CA LEU A 312 22.83 -11.49 -22.08
C LEU A 312 23.27 -11.92 -20.67
N HIS A 313 22.38 -11.96 -19.74
CA HIS A 313 22.56 -12.41 -18.35
C HIS A 313 21.58 -13.53 -18.01
#